data_a0fe0ba5925ce68fefac356dc43b077b
#
_entry.id   a0fe0ba5925ce68fefac356dc43b077b
#
_cell.length_a   1.000
_cell.length_b   1.000
_cell.length_c   1.000
_cell.angle_alpha   90.00
_cell.angle_beta   90.00
_cell.angle_gamma   90.00
#
_symmetry.space_group_name_H-M   'P 1'
#
loop_
_entity.id
_entity.type
_entity.pdbx_description
1 polymer ?
#
loop_
_entity_poly.entity_id
_entity_poly.type
_entity_poly.pdbx_seq_one_letter_code
_entity_poly.pdbx_strand_id
1 'polypeptide(L)'
;MGDKKKNTVFRVFQAAQCGSAKYVLGVLCSAVSILCTAVPFYTVYRIVRIFLEASLHQTSVDSSQAWFWVGMTLASIAAGILLSIAGSVICHACAFRALYDLRMRILGHMGKLNLGFFTGGQSGAVQKTMSDNIEKMEGIIAHDVSNLVGAALLLISLAVLLFSINVPLTLTIFAALAVAFVIQFSAFGGKRGQKIWTELNQSATELD
;
A
#
# COMPACT_ATOMS: atom_id res chain seq x y z
N MET A 1 14.35 -22.36 -3.47
CA MET A 1 13.34 -22.36 -2.40
C MET A 1 12.39 -21.15 -2.45
N GLY A 2 12.51 -20.28 -3.45
CA GLY A 2 11.72 -19.05 -3.63
C GLY A 2 10.37 -19.19 -4.35
N ASP A 3 10.14 -20.26 -5.09
CA ASP A 3 8.97 -20.39 -5.97
C ASP A 3 7.71 -20.95 -5.29
N LYS A 4 7.85 -21.64 -4.17
CA LYS A 4 6.72 -22.17 -3.40
C LYS A 4 5.92 -21.11 -2.63
N LYS A 5 6.53 -19.96 -2.28
CA LYS A 5 5.85 -18.90 -1.49
C LYS A 5 4.89 -18.04 -2.32
N LYS A 6 5.23 -17.76 -3.60
CA LYS A 6 4.37 -16.98 -4.50
C LYS A 6 3.01 -17.65 -4.78
N ASN A 7 3.00 -18.97 -4.85
CA ASN A 7 1.79 -19.72 -5.13
C ASN A 7 0.83 -19.82 -3.94
N THR A 8 1.30 -19.63 -2.70
CA THR A 8 0.45 -19.81 -1.51
C THR A 8 -0.54 -18.66 -1.34
N VAL A 9 -0.09 -17.40 -1.49
CA VAL A 9 -0.98 -16.22 -1.42
C VAL A 9 -1.99 -16.26 -2.55
N PHE A 10 -1.55 -16.57 -3.78
CA PHE A 10 -2.44 -16.70 -4.94
C PHE A 10 -3.44 -17.86 -4.78
N ARG A 11 -3.04 -18.98 -4.19
CA ARG A 11 -3.94 -20.11 -3.89
C ARG A 11 -4.94 -19.80 -2.79
N VAL A 12 -4.57 -18.99 -1.80
CA VAL A 12 -5.50 -18.48 -0.78
C VAL A 12 -6.54 -17.56 -1.42
N PHE A 13 -6.10 -16.70 -2.35
CA PHE A 13 -7.00 -15.84 -3.13
C PHE A 13 -7.93 -16.63 -4.06
N GLN A 14 -7.43 -17.66 -4.72
CA GLN A 14 -8.23 -18.55 -5.57
C GLN A 14 -9.20 -19.41 -4.76
N ALA A 15 -8.84 -19.73 -3.52
CA ALA A 15 -9.66 -20.54 -2.63
C ALA A 15 -10.71 -19.71 -1.87
N ALA A 16 -10.50 -18.39 -1.73
CA ALA A 16 -11.50 -17.47 -1.21
C ALA A 16 -12.53 -17.22 -2.32
N GLN A 17 -13.81 -17.49 -2.04
CA GLN A 17 -14.93 -17.23 -2.96
C GLN A 17 -15.21 -15.73 -3.20
N CYS A 18 -14.34 -14.84 -2.74
CA CYS A 18 -14.33 -13.46 -3.16
C CYS A 18 -13.82 -13.43 -4.60
N GLY A 19 -14.71 -13.26 -5.57
CA GLY A 19 -14.35 -13.27 -6.99
C GLY A 19 -13.14 -12.37 -7.21
N SER A 20 -12.08 -12.92 -7.78
CA SER A 20 -10.82 -12.21 -8.05
C SER A 20 -11.03 -10.85 -8.72
N ALA A 21 -12.08 -10.71 -9.51
CA ALA A 21 -12.50 -9.48 -10.16
C ALA A 21 -12.85 -8.35 -9.18
N LYS A 22 -13.55 -8.64 -8.07
CA LYS A 22 -13.93 -7.64 -7.07
C LYS A 22 -12.71 -7.10 -6.33
N TYR A 23 -11.79 -7.99 -5.98
CA TYR A 23 -10.55 -7.57 -5.33
C TYR A 23 -9.67 -6.72 -6.27
N VAL A 24 -9.51 -7.14 -7.52
CA VAL A 24 -8.78 -6.36 -8.53
C VAL A 24 -9.44 -4.99 -8.71
N LEU A 25 -10.77 -4.90 -8.72
CA LEU A 25 -11.47 -3.63 -8.79
C LEU A 25 -11.14 -2.74 -7.57
N GLY A 26 -11.13 -3.29 -6.35
CA GLY A 26 -10.74 -2.56 -5.14
C GLY A 26 -9.30 -2.01 -5.23
N VAL A 27 -8.36 -2.86 -5.66
CA VAL A 27 -6.95 -2.45 -5.87
C VAL A 27 -6.83 -1.39 -6.95
N LEU A 28 -7.57 -1.50 -8.06
CA LEU A 28 -7.59 -0.49 -9.12
C LEU A 28 -8.17 0.85 -8.64
N CYS A 29 -9.27 0.83 -7.88
CA CYS A 29 -9.82 2.05 -7.28
C CYS A 29 -8.80 2.73 -6.35
N SER A 30 -8.11 1.95 -5.50
CA SER A 30 -7.05 2.47 -4.64
C SER A 30 -5.87 3.01 -5.45
N ALA A 31 -5.48 2.34 -6.53
CA ALA A 31 -4.42 2.79 -7.41
C ALA A 31 -4.76 4.11 -8.12
N VAL A 32 -5.98 4.24 -8.64
CA VAL A 32 -6.46 5.49 -9.27
C VAL A 32 -6.55 6.61 -8.23
N SER A 33 -6.98 6.33 -7.00
CA SER A 33 -6.99 7.32 -5.92
C SER A 33 -5.60 7.91 -5.66
N ILE A 34 -4.57 7.08 -5.69
CA ILE A 34 -3.17 7.53 -5.51
C ILE A 34 -2.71 8.38 -6.71
N LEU A 35 -3.12 8.05 -7.94
CA LEU A 35 -2.85 8.92 -9.09
C LEU A 35 -3.52 10.30 -8.93
N CYS A 36 -4.73 10.37 -8.36
CA CYS A 36 -5.36 11.64 -8.04
C CYS A 36 -4.53 12.50 -7.07
N THR A 37 -3.74 11.89 -6.17
CA THR A 37 -2.82 12.63 -5.29
C THR A 37 -1.60 13.23 -6.02
N ALA A 38 -1.29 12.79 -7.22
CA ALA A 38 -0.23 13.37 -8.04
C ALA A 38 -0.68 14.68 -8.74
N VAL A 39 -1.98 14.85 -8.98
CA VAL A 39 -2.54 16.03 -9.66
C VAL A 39 -2.21 17.35 -8.94
N PRO A 40 -2.34 17.46 -7.60
CA PRO A 40 -1.94 18.67 -6.85
C PRO A 40 -0.50 19.12 -7.11
N PHE A 41 0.45 18.19 -7.25
CA PHE A 41 1.84 18.55 -7.54
C PHE A 41 1.98 19.26 -8.90
N TYR A 42 1.28 18.74 -9.90
CA TYR A 42 1.26 19.37 -11.22
C TYR A 42 0.52 20.73 -11.21
N THR A 43 -0.60 20.83 -10.52
CA THR A 43 -1.37 22.08 -10.46
C THR A 43 -0.63 23.17 -9.71
N VAL A 44 0.07 22.85 -8.61
CA VAL A 44 0.95 23.80 -7.92
C VAL A 44 2.05 24.31 -8.85
N TYR A 45 2.72 23.42 -9.60
CA TYR A 45 3.70 23.83 -10.60
C TYR A 45 3.09 24.80 -11.62
N ARG A 46 1.90 24.53 -12.13
CA ARG A 46 1.21 25.41 -13.09
C ARG A 46 0.85 26.77 -12.49
N ILE A 47 0.36 26.80 -11.25
CA ILE A 47 0.04 28.05 -10.55
C ILE A 47 1.30 28.88 -10.34
N VAL A 48 2.37 28.28 -9.82
CA VAL A 48 3.65 28.98 -9.60
C VAL A 48 4.18 29.55 -10.91
N ARG A 49 4.09 28.78 -12.00
CA ARG A 49 4.51 29.23 -13.32
C ARG A 49 3.72 30.44 -13.80
N ILE A 50 2.39 30.48 -13.64
CA ILE A 50 1.53 31.62 -14.00
C ILE A 50 1.98 32.88 -13.25
N PHE A 51 2.22 32.77 -11.95
CA PHE A 51 2.67 33.93 -11.15
C PHE A 51 4.09 34.39 -11.54
N LEU A 52 4.99 33.47 -11.83
CA LEU A 52 6.35 33.78 -12.23
C LEU A 52 6.39 34.48 -13.61
N GLU A 53 5.64 33.97 -14.56
CA GLU A 53 5.54 34.59 -15.90
C GLU A 53 4.92 35.98 -15.83
N ALA A 54 3.87 36.18 -15.03
CA ALA A 54 3.27 37.49 -14.78
C ALA A 54 4.26 38.49 -14.15
N SER A 55 5.06 38.03 -13.21
CA SER A 55 6.08 38.85 -12.55
C SER A 55 7.21 39.24 -13.49
N LEU A 56 7.69 38.31 -14.31
CA LEU A 56 8.79 38.55 -15.26
C LEU A 56 8.38 39.50 -16.40
N HIS A 57 7.15 39.39 -16.89
CA HIS A 57 6.64 40.20 -17.99
C HIS A 57 5.88 41.46 -17.55
N GLN A 58 5.82 41.74 -16.21
CA GLN A 58 5.07 42.85 -15.62
C GLN A 58 3.60 42.92 -16.09
N THR A 59 3.02 41.78 -16.40
CA THR A 59 1.64 41.65 -16.84
C THR A 59 0.74 41.30 -15.65
N SER A 60 -0.56 41.64 -15.73
CA SER A 60 -1.53 41.25 -14.70
C SER A 60 -1.68 39.73 -14.71
N VAL A 61 -1.75 39.16 -13.49
CA VAL A 61 -2.02 37.72 -13.30
C VAL A 61 -3.41 37.38 -13.85
N ASP A 62 -3.51 36.39 -14.70
CA ASP A 62 -4.80 35.88 -15.15
C ASP A 62 -5.47 35.09 -14.02
N SER A 63 -6.29 35.79 -13.23
CA SER A 63 -7.00 35.25 -12.09
C SER A 63 -7.91 34.08 -12.49
N SER A 64 -8.48 34.08 -13.67
CA SER A 64 -9.37 33.02 -14.15
C SER A 64 -8.63 31.68 -14.28
N GLN A 65 -7.44 31.69 -14.87
CA GLN A 65 -6.60 30.49 -14.98
C GLN A 65 -6.14 29.99 -13.60
N ALA A 66 -5.78 30.89 -12.69
CA ALA A 66 -5.39 30.51 -11.33
C ALA A 66 -6.53 29.80 -10.60
N TRP A 67 -7.74 30.34 -10.64
CA TRP A 67 -8.92 29.75 -10.02
C TRP A 67 -9.30 28.40 -10.66
N PHE A 68 -9.14 28.23 -11.96
CA PHE A 68 -9.34 26.96 -12.64
C PHE A 68 -8.43 25.85 -12.05
N TRP A 69 -7.13 26.15 -11.89
CA TRP A 69 -6.18 25.18 -11.33
C TRP A 69 -6.43 24.88 -9.85
N VAL A 70 -6.88 25.86 -9.07
CA VAL A 70 -7.31 25.65 -7.69
C VAL A 70 -8.53 24.72 -7.64
N GLY A 71 -9.53 24.96 -8.48
CA GLY A 71 -10.71 24.10 -8.59
C GLY A 71 -10.36 22.67 -8.99
N MET A 72 -9.44 22.51 -9.96
CA MET A 72 -8.94 21.20 -10.39
C MET A 72 -8.23 20.45 -9.26
N THR A 73 -7.46 21.16 -8.42
CA THR A 73 -6.81 20.59 -7.25
C THR A 73 -7.84 20.05 -6.24
N LEU A 74 -8.82 20.87 -5.89
CA LEU A 74 -9.87 20.48 -4.95
C LEU A 74 -10.70 19.29 -5.47
N ALA A 75 -11.06 19.31 -6.75
CA ALA A 75 -11.79 18.21 -7.39
C ALA A 75 -10.98 16.92 -7.38
N SER A 76 -9.68 16.97 -7.68
CA SER A 76 -8.82 15.79 -7.67
C SER A 76 -8.64 15.20 -6.27
N ILE A 77 -8.51 16.03 -5.24
CA ILE A 77 -8.44 15.59 -3.84
C ILE A 77 -9.74 14.92 -3.43
N ALA A 78 -10.89 15.56 -3.70
CA ALA A 78 -12.19 14.99 -3.38
C ALA A 78 -12.43 13.64 -4.09
N ALA A 79 -12.13 13.56 -5.38
CA ALA A 79 -12.21 12.31 -6.14
C ALA A 79 -11.25 11.25 -5.58
N GLY A 80 -10.02 11.61 -5.24
CA GLY A 80 -9.05 10.72 -4.63
C GLY A 80 -9.53 10.14 -3.31
N ILE A 81 -10.10 10.95 -2.43
CA ILE A 81 -10.66 10.50 -1.14
C ILE A 81 -11.80 9.52 -1.37
N LEU A 82 -12.76 9.83 -2.24
CA LEU A 82 -13.89 8.95 -2.52
C LEU A 82 -13.45 7.61 -3.11
N LEU A 83 -12.52 7.62 -4.06
CA LEU A 83 -11.96 6.40 -4.65
C LEU A 83 -11.16 5.59 -3.63
N SER A 84 -10.42 6.25 -2.73
CA SER A 84 -9.67 5.59 -1.65
C SER A 84 -10.61 4.85 -0.69
N ILE A 85 -11.67 5.52 -0.26
CA ILE A 85 -12.68 4.90 0.62
C ILE A 85 -13.35 3.72 -0.08
N ALA A 86 -13.78 3.89 -1.33
CA ALA A 86 -14.43 2.83 -2.10
C ALA A 86 -13.49 1.62 -2.29
N GLY A 87 -12.25 1.86 -2.68
CA GLY A 87 -11.23 0.83 -2.84
C GLY A 87 -10.95 0.08 -1.55
N SER A 88 -10.77 0.82 -0.43
CA SER A 88 -10.54 0.26 0.90
C SER A 88 -11.70 -0.63 1.35
N VAL A 89 -12.93 -0.17 1.25
CA VAL A 89 -14.12 -0.95 1.63
C VAL A 89 -14.20 -2.27 0.84
N ILE A 90 -13.93 -2.23 -0.47
CA ILE A 90 -13.95 -3.43 -1.31
C ILE A 90 -12.82 -4.39 -0.89
N CYS A 91 -11.60 -3.89 -0.66
CA CYS A 91 -10.46 -4.72 -0.24
C CYS A 91 -10.70 -5.36 1.12
N HIS A 92 -11.21 -4.61 2.10
CA HIS A 92 -11.57 -5.15 3.42
C HIS A 92 -12.67 -6.19 3.34
N ALA A 93 -13.74 -5.95 2.59
CA ALA A 93 -14.80 -6.94 2.41
C ALA A 93 -14.28 -8.25 1.78
N CYS A 94 -13.34 -8.15 0.85
CA CYS A 94 -12.68 -9.32 0.27
C CYS A 94 -11.75 -10.01 1.27
N ALA A 95 -10.99 -9.26 2.06
CA ALA A 95 -10.11 -9.79 3.09
C ALA A 95 -10.91 -10.57 4.14
N PHE A 96 -11.98 -9.99 4.70
CA PHE A 96 -12.83 -10.67 5.69
C PHE A 96 -13.44 -11.97 5.16
N ARG A 97 -13.90 -12.00 3.92
CA ARG A 97 -14.41 -13.24 3.32
C ARG A 97 -13.32 -14.30 3.17
N ALA A 98 -12.14 -13.91 2.70
CA ALA A 98 -11.01 -14.83 2.57
C ALA A 98 -10.59 -15.42 3.92
N LEU A 99 -10.55 -14.58 4.96
CA LEU A 99 -10.22 -15.01 6.32
C LEU A 99 -11.30 -15.90 6.93
N TYR A 100 -12.56 -15.59 6.70
CA TYR A 100 -13.68 -16.43 7.13
C TYR A 100 -13.57 -17.84 6.52
N ASP A 101 -13.38 -17.92 5.20
CA ASP A 101 -13.22 -19.19 4.50
C ASP A 101 -12.01 -19.99 5.00
N LEU A 102 -10.90 -19.29 5.29
CA LEU A 102 -9.69 -19.90 5.84
C LEU A 102 -9.97 -20.47 7.26
N ARG A 103 -10.61 -19.68 8.13
CA ARG A 103 -11.00 -20.12 9.48
C ARG A 103 -11.91 -21.35 9.42
N MET A 104 -12.94 -21.33 8.56
CA MET A 104 -13.87 -22.45 8.41
C MET A 104 -13.18 -23.73 7.90
N ARG A 105 -12.21 -23.61 7.00
CA ARG A 105 -11.40 -24.74 6.51
C ARG A 105 -10.52 -25.33 7.62
N ILE A 106 -9.87 -24.48 8.43
CA ILE A 106 -9.06 -24.92 9.56
C ILE A 106 -9.95 -25.63 10.59
N LEU A 107 -11.09 -25.04 10.97
CA LEU A 107 -12.04 -25.65 11.92
C LEU A 107 -12.59 -26.98 11.39
N GLY A 108 -12.95 -27.05 10.11
CA GLY A 108 -13.43 -28.28 9.49
C GLY A 108 -12.36 -29.37 9.40
N HIS A 109 -11.08 -29.01 9.33
CA HIS A 109 -9.97 -29.96 9.40
C HIS A 109 -9.76 -30.43 10.84
N MET A 110 -9.78 -29.49 11.79
CA MET A 110 -9.63 -29.80 13.23
C MET A 110 -10.72 -30.72 13.73
N GLY A 111 -11.97 -30.53 13.29
CA GLY A 111 -13.09 -31.42 13.68
C GLY A 111 -12.94 -32.89 13.21
N LYS A 112 -12.01 -33.15 12.30
CA LYS A 112 -11.66 -34.50 11.83
C LYS A 112 -10.47 -35.12 12.57
N LEU A 113 -9.78 -34.36 13.45
CA LEU A 113 -8.64 -34.82 14.20
C LEU A 113 -9.09 -35.60 15.44
N ASN A 114 -8.27 -36.56 15.86
CA ASN A 114 -8.50 -37.35 17.04
C ASN A 114 -8.41 -36.48 18.32
N LEU A 115 -9.22 -36.74 19.34
CA LEU A 115 -9.20 -36.05 20.64
C LEU A 115 -7.81 -36.02 21.28
N GLY A 116 -7.00 -37.07 21.07
CA GLY A 116 -5.62 -37.12 21.53
C GLY A 116 -4.71 -36.00 21.04
N PHE A 117 -5.04 -35.36 19.90
CA PHE A 117 -4.31 -34.20 19.40
C PHE A 117 -4.46 -32.99 20.33
N PHE A 118 -5.61 -32.82 20.96
CA PHE A 118 -5.91 -31.68 21.83
C PHE A 118 -5.43 -31.83 23.26
N THR A 119 -5.19 -33.07 23.71
CA THR A 119 -4.74 -33.35 25.09
C THR A 119 -3.25 -33.03 25.32
N GLY A 120 -2.45 -32.87 24.23
CA GLY A 120 -1.03 -32.56 24.29
C GLY A 120 -0.67 -31.07 24.40
N GLY A 121 -1.60 -30.19 24.82
CA GLY A 121 -1.33 -28.73 24.94
C GLY A 121 -1.31 -27.97 23.64
N GLN A 122 -1.67 -28.59 22.54
CA GLN A 122 -1.63 -27.96 21.21
C GLN A 122 -2.81 -26.97 20.92
N SER A 123 -3.82 -26.97 21.81
CA SER A 123 -4.96 -26.08 21.69
C SER A 123 -4.55 -24.60 21.71
N GLY A 124 -3.60 -24.20 22.56
CA GLY A 124 -3.07 -22.84 22.63
C GLY A 124 -2.29 -22.43 21.37
N ALA A 125 -1.48 -23.35 20.81
CA ALA A 125 -0.76 -23.10 19.56
C ALA A 125 -1.71 -22.90 18.38
N VAL A 126 -2.79 -23.67 18.33
CA VAL A 126 -3.83 -23.54 17.30
C VAL A 126 -4.60 -22.23 17.49
N GLN A 127 -4.97 -21.88 18.71
CA GLN A 127 -5.64 -20.61 19.02
C GLN A 127 -4.76 -19.41 18.60
N LYS A 128 -3.47 -19.43 18.95
CA LYS A 128 -2.51 -18.39 18.52
C LYS A 128 -2.41 -18.30 16.99
N THR A 129 -2.37 -19.45 16.31
CA THR A 129 -2.33 -19.47 14.84
C THR A 129 -3.61 -18.89 14.24
N MET A 130 -4.77 -19.18 14.80
CA MET A 130 -6.07 -18.70 14.32
C MET A 130 -6.32 -17.23 14.64
N SER A 131 -5.79 -16.70 15.75
CA SER A 131 -5.90 -15.29 16.11
C SER A 131 -4.84 -14.47 15.41
N ASP A 132 -3.58 -14.62 15.80
CA ASP A 132 -2.51 -13.70 15.44
C ASP A 132 -2.07 -13.81 13.98
N ASN A 133 -1.93 -15.05 13.47
CA ASN A 133 -1.43 -15.23 12.09
C ASN A 133 -2.51 -14.91 11.06
N ILE A 134 -3.77 -15.17 11.36
CA ILE A 134 -4.88 -14.84 10.45
C ILE A 134 -5.11 -13.33 10.43
N GLU A 135 -5.04 -12.64 11.57
CA GLU A 135 -5.15 -11.19 11.66
C GLU A 135 -4.03 -10.47 10.86
N LYS A 136 -2.79 -10.96 10.97
CA LYS A 136 -1.69 -10.45 10.13
C LYS A 136 -1.95 -10.62 8.63
N MET A 137 -2.61 -11.70 8.22
CA MET A 137 -3.00 -11.89 6.81
C MET A 137 -4.06 -10.89 6.35
N GLU A 138 -4.93 -10.43 7.24
CA GLU A 138 -5.90 -9.38 6.95
C GLU A 138 -5.19 -8.10 6.51
N GLY A 139 -4.23 -7.62 7.30
CA GLY A 139 -3.44 -6.43 6.99
C GLY A 139 -2.77 -6.53 5.61
N ILE A 140 -2.15 -7.67 5.32
CA ILE A 140 -1.48 -7.90 4.02
C ILE A 140 -2.49 -7.82 2.86
N ILE A 141 -3.64 -8.47 2.99
CA ILE A 141 -4.64 -8.54 1.91
C ILE A 141 -5.36 -7.19 1.76
N ALA A 142 -5.76 -6.56 2.86
CA ALA A 142 -6.57 -5.35 2.83
C ALA A 142 -5.73 -4.10 2.47
N HIS A 143 -4.49 -4.02 2.93
CA HIS A 143 -3.69 -2.79 2.85
C HIS A 143 -2.40 -2.94 2.05
N ASP A 144 -1.56 -3.94 2.38
CA ASP A 144 -0.18 -3.96 1.89
C ASP A 144 -0.10 -4.13 0.37
N VAL A 145 -0.95 -4.98 -0.21
CA VAL A 145 -0.97 -5.19 -1.66
C VAL A 145 -1.45 -3.92 -2.39
N SER A 146 -2.51 -3.29 -1.90
CA SER A 146 -3.04 -2.05 -2.50
C SER A 146 -2.04 -0.90 -2.37
N ASN A 147 -1.41 -0.76 -1.21
CA ASN A 147 -0.41 0.27 -0.95
C ASN A 147 0.84 0.07 -1.82
N LEU A 148 1.30 -1.18 -1.99
CA LEU A 148 2.46 -1.47 -2.82
C LEU A 148 2.21 -1.12 -4.30
N VAL A 149 1.06 -1.51 -4.84
CA VAL A 149 0.66 -1.17 -6.21
C VAL A 149 0.53 0.34 -6.37
N GLY A 150 -0.12 1.00 -5.42
CA GLY A 150 -0.30 2.44 -5.43
C GLY A 150 1.02 3.22 -5.33
N ALA A 151 1.92 2.82 -4.44
CA ALA A 151 3.25 3.43 -4.31
C ALA A 151 4.07 3.30 -5.60
N ALA A 152 4.03 2.13 -6.26
CA ALA A 152 4.70 1.93 -7.53
C ALA A 152 4.14 2.86 -8.61
N LEU A 153 2.82 2.98 -8.71
CA LEU A 153 2.16 3.88 -9.67
C LEU A 153 2.45 5.36 -9.37
N LEU A 154 2.48 5.75 -8.09
CA LEU A 154 2.85 7.11 -7.69
C LEU A 154 4.27 7.44 -8.11
N LEU A 155 5.24 6.55 -7.86
CA LEU A 155 6.62 6.74 -8.26
C LEU A 155 6.75 6.89 -9.78
N ILE A 156 6.06 6.04 -10.54
CA ILE A 156 6.06 6.12 -12.01
C ILE A 156 5.44 7.44 -12.48
N SER A 157 4.29 7.85 -11.93
CA SER A 157 3.63 9.07 -12.33
C SER A 157 4.45 10.32 -12.02
N LEU A 158 5.08 10.38 -10.84
CA LEU A 158 5.99 11.45 -10.46
C LEU A 158 7.25 11.46 -11.33
N ALA A 159 7.82 10.30 -11.66
CA ALA A 159 8.95 10.20 -12.56
C ALA A 159 8.61 10.79 -13.94
N VAL A 160 7.50 10.38 -14.52
CA VAL A 160 7.04 10.91 -15.83
C VAL A 160 6.83 12.42 -15.77
N LEU A 161 6.21 12.91 -14.70
CA LEU A 161 5.97 14.35 -14.51
C LEU A 161 7.29 15.12 -14.39
N LEU A 162 8.22 14.67 -13.57
CA LEU A 162 9.51 15.33 -13.37
C LEU A 162 10.37 15.31 -14.63
N PHE A 163 10.41 14.19 -15.37
CA PHE A 163 11.12 14.12 -16.66
C PHE A 163 10.54 15.05 -17.71
N SER A 164 9.24 15.31 -17.67
CA SER A 164 8.57 16.26 -18.57
C SER A 164 8.92 17.71 -18.28
N ILE A 165 9.32 18.03 -17.04
CA ILE A 165 9.66 19.40 -16.63
C ILE A 165 11.14 19.69 -16.87
N ASN A 166 12.03 18.88 -16.32
CA ASN A 166 13.47 19.11 -16.42
C ASN A 166 14.28 17.82 -16.17
N VAL A 167 14.90 17.28 -17.22
CA VAL A 167 15.67 16.04 -17.16
C VAL A 167 16.88 16.12 -16.21
N PRO A 168 17.77 17.13 -16.25
CA PRO A 168 18.90 17.22 -15.33
C PRO A 168 18.50 17.26 -13.86
N LEU A 169 17.46 18.04 -13.52
CA LEU A 169 16.95 18.14 -12.16
C LEU A 169 16.38 16.80 -11.68
N THR A 170 15.67 16.10 -12.57
CA THR A 170 15.11 14.79 -12.27
C THR A 170 16.20 13.77 -11.97
N LEU A 171 17.28 13.76 -12.75
CA LEU A 171 18.40 12.86 -12.50
C LEU A 171 19.08 13.11 -11.15
N THR A 172 19.22 14.37 -10.73
CA THR A 172 19.78 14.67 -9.39
C THR A 172 18.87 14.18 -8.26
N ILE A 173 17.55 14.32 -8.40
CA ILE A 173 16.57 13.82 -7.43
C ILE A 173 16.64 12.29 -7.36
N PHE A 174 16.66 11.59 -8.50
CA PHE A 174 16.76 10.13 -8.52
C PHE A 174 18.10 9.62 -7.97
N ALA A 175 19.22 10.33 -8.21
CA ALA A 175 20.49 9.99 -7.61
C ALA A 175 20.47 10.12 -6.08
N ALA A 176 19.88 11.22 -5.56
CA ALA A 176 19.70 11.39 -4.11
C ALA A 176 18.81 10.31 -3.51
N LEU A 177 17.71 9.95 -4.20
CA LEU A 177 16.81 8.88 -3.78
C LEU A 177 17.52 7.52 -3.74
N ALA A 178 18.33 7.20 -4.75
CA ALA A 178 19.12 5.98 -4.79
C ALA A 178 20.11 5.90 -3.62
N VAL A 179 20.82 6.99 -3.30
CA VAL A 179 21.70 7.06 -2.13
C VAL A 179 20.92 6.83 -0.83
N ALA A 180 19.76 7.48 -0.66
CA ALA A 180 18.91 7.28 0.50
C ALA A 180 18.45 5.81 0.62
N PHE A 181 18.09 5.18 -0.50
CA PHE A 181 17.71 3.75 -0.53
C PHE A 181 18.86 2.84 -0.10
N VAL A 182 20.08 3.09 -0.59
CA VAL A 182 21.28 2.32 -0.20
C VAL A 182 21.55 2.46 1.30
N ILE A 183 21.47 3.68 1.85
CA ILE A 183 21.63 3.92 3.29
C ILE A 183 20.56 3.17 4.09
N GLN A 184 19.31 3.27 3.67
CA GLN A 184 18.17 2.59 4.32
C GLN A 184 18.35 1.07 4.31
N PHE A 185 18.70 0.50 3.16
CA PHE A 185 18.90 -0.94 3.03
C PHE A 185 20.12 -1.44 3.83
N SER A 186 21.19 -0.65 3.91
CA SER A 186 22.36 -0.99 4.73
C SER A 186 22.06 -0.93 6.23
N ALA A 187 21.22 0.01 6.66
CA ALA A 187 20.84 0.16 8.05
C ALA A 187 19.87 -0.95 8.52
N PHE A 188 18.88 -1.31 7.71
CA PHE A 188 17.85 -2.28 8.10
C PHE A 188 18.12 -3.70 7.59
N GLY A 189 18.75 -3.88 6.43
CA GLY A 189 19.07 -5.18 5.84
C GLY A 189 20.35 -5.84 6.40
N GLY A 190 21.19 -5.09 7.11
CA GLY A 190 22.41 -5.59 7.71
C GLY A 190 22.17 -6.42 8.98
N LYS A 191 23.18 -7.21 9.39
CA LYS A 191 23.15 -8.01 10.64
C LYS A 191 22.77 -7.18 11.89
N ARG A 192 23.13 -5.88 11.90
CA ARG A 192 22.78 -4.94 12.99
C ARG A 192 21.28 -4.64 13.01
N GLY A 193 20.67 -4.35 11.86
CA GLY A 193 19.25 -4.07 11.76
C GLY A 193 18.40 -5.28 12.15
N GLN A 194 18.79 -6.49 11.72
CA GLN A 194 18.14 -7.72 12.13
C GLN A 194 18.25 -7.96 13.65
N LYS A 195 19.40 -7.65 14.27
CA LYS A 195 19.58 -7.78 15.71
C LYS A 195 18.69 -6.82 16.49
N ILE A 196 18.65 -5.54 16.09
CA ILE A 196 17.77 -4.52 16.71
C ILE A 196 16.29 -4.92 16.57
N TRP A 197 15.89 -5.43 15.40
CA TRP A 197 14.53 -5.89 15.18
C TRP A 197 14.15 -7.09 16.04
N THR A 198 15.09 -8.02 16.25
CA THR A 198 14.87 -9.19 17.11
C THR A 198 14.77 -8.78 18.59
N GLU A 199 15.62 -7.86 19.04
CA GLU A 199 15.59 -7.32 20.40
C GLU A 199 14.31 -6.54 20.69
N LEU A 200 13.83 -5.72 19.74
CA LEU A 200 12.56 -5.01 19.84
C LEU A 200 11.36 -5.97 19.93
N ASN A 201 11.35 -7.01 19.09
CA ASN A 201 10.27 -8.00 19.14
C ASN A 201 10.30 -8.85 20.41
N GLN A 202 11.48 -9.15 20.96
CA GLN A 202 11.60 -9.85 22.25
C GLN A 202 11.11 -8.98 23.40
N SER A 203 11.49 -7.71 23.43
CA SER A 203 11.00 -6.77 24.46
C SER A 203 9.48 -6.54 24.38
N ALA A 204 8.91 -6.57 23.19
CA ALA A 204 7.47 -6.46 23.00
C ALA A 204 6.71 -7.72 23.49
N THR A 205 7.34 -8.90 23.39
CA THR A 205 6.74 -10.17 23.87
C THR A 205 6.92 -10.39 25.38
N GLU A 206 7.80 -9.65 26.03
CA GLU A 206 7.99 -9.68 27.49
C GLU A 206 7.02 -8.72 28.24
N LEU A 207 6.36 -7.83 27.50
CA LEU A 207 5.40 -6.85 28.05
C LEU A 207 3.94 -7.31 27.95
N ASP A 208 3.65 -8.40 27.20
CA ASP A 208 2.35 -9.05 27.07
C ASP A 208 2.28 -10.32 27.99
#